data_4403d28d9e72e6a1ca4a69e2edeaf804
#
_entry.id   4403d28d9e72e6a1ca4a69e2edeaf804
#
_cell.length_a   1.000
_cell.length_b   1.000
_cell.length_c   1.000
_cell.angle_alpha   90.00
_cell.angle_beta   90.00
_cell.angle_gamma   90.00
#
_symmetry.space_group_name_H-M   'P 1'
#
loop_
_entity.id
_entity.type
_entity.pdbx_description
1 polymer ?
#
loop_
_entity_poly.entity_id
_entity_poly.type
_entity_poly.pdbx_seq_one_letter_code
_entity_poly.pdbx_strand_id
1 'polypeptide(L)'
;VAEGKIRAIGLSNESVWGAARWLHLADTLGLPRMVAVQNEYSLWTRAPELGLIQRCAQLGVAFVPFSPLARGVFGTPMADPARFAKDEFRSRIPRFHPENWPHNKLKLQAFHAFAESRGLTPPALALAWLLDRGAHVLPIPGTRSADHLRAWARAPEIDLDDHDRDEIDRLLPIGWAWGDRYDDTQAAT
;
A
#
# COMPACT_ATOMS: atom_id res chain seq x y z
N VAL A 1 -6.57 13.50 -24.01
CA VAL A 1 -7.46 12.43 -24.50
C VAL A 1 -8.05 12.84 -25.84
N ALA A 2 -8.70 14.02 -25.94
CA ALA A 2 -9.37 14.45 -27.17
C ALA A 2 -8.46 14.50 -28.41
N GLU A 3 -7.18 14.86 -28.23
CA GLU A 3 -6.17 14.87 -29.30
C GLU A 3 -5.59 13.47 -29.61
N GLY A 4 -6.00 12.42 -28.94
CA GLY A 4 -5.52 11.05 -29.13
C GLY A 4 -4.13 10.76 -28.60
N LYS A 5 -3.45 11.73 -27.94
CA LYS A 5 -2.07 11.56 -27.40
C LYS A 5 -2.02 10.66 -26.17
N ILE A 6 -3.07 10.63 -25.35
CA ILE A 6 -3.24 9.75 -24.20
C ILE A 6 -4.60 9.07 -24.26
N ARG A 7 -4.72 7.86 -23.70
CA ARG A 7 -5.96 7.08 -23.71
C ARG A 7 -6.80 7.26 -22.45
N ALA A 8 -6.16 7.45 -21.32
CA ALA A 8 -6.82 7.50 -20.01
C ALA A 8 -6.09 8.43 -19.04
N ILE A 9 -6.79 8.89 -18.02
CA ILE A 9 -6.27 9.77 -16.97
C ILE A 9 -6.40 9.02 -15.64
N GLY A 10 -5.38 9.12 -14.78
CA GLY A 10 -5.41 8.68 -13.38
C GLY A 10 -5.09 9.83 -12.44
N LEU A 11 -5.50 9.71 -11.18
CA LEU A 11 -5.15 10.64 -10.10
C LEU A 11 -4.12 9.97 -9.18
N SER A 12 -3.33 10.77 -8.46
CA SER A 12 -2.37 10.30 -7.47
C SER A 12 -2.49 11.08 -6.17
N ASN A 13 -2.35 10.38 -5.03
CA ASN A 13 -2.43 10.94 -3.68
C ASN A 13 -3.74 11.73 -3.44
N GLU A 14 -4.86 11.15 -3.89
CA GLU A 14 -6.16 11.82 -3.84
C GLU A 14 -6.98 11.36 -2.64
N SER A 15 -7.82 12.25 -2.14
CA SER A 15 -8.80 11.95 -1.10
C SER A 15 -10.08 11.33 -1.68
N VAL A 16 -10.90 10.71 -0.82
CA VAL A 16 -12.24 10.22 -1.21
C VAL A 16 -13.08 11.35 -1.82
N TRP A 17 -13.03 12.52 -1.19
CA TRP A 17 -13.81 13.69 -1.62
C TRP A 17 -13.29 14.25 -2.95
N GLY A 18 -11.99 14.39 -3.12
CA GLY A 18 -11.38 14.87 -4.35
C GLY A 18 -11.66 13.95 -5.54
N ALA A 19 -11.54 12.64 -5.35
CA ALA A 19 -11.89 11.65 -6.37
C ALA A 19 -13.37 11.74 -6.79
N ALA A 20 -14.28 11.85 -5.82
CA ALA A 20 -15.71 12.00 -6.10
C ALA A 20 -16.02 13.31 -6.83
N ARG A 21 -15.39 14.41 -6.39
CA ARG A 21 -15.55 15.73 -7.03
C ARG A 21 -15.02 15.74 -8.46
N TRP A 22 -13.86 15.12 -8.70
CA TRP A 22 -13.31 15.01 -10.05
C TRP A 22 -14.28 14.31 -11.00
N LEU A 23 -14.83 13.18 -10.60
CA LEU A 23 -15.79 12.43 -11.41
C LEU A 23 -17.08 13.22 -11.67
N HIS A 24 -17.60 13.88 -10.62
CA HIS A 24 -18.78 14.75 -10.78
C HIS A 24 -18.52 15.88 -11.80
N LEU A 25 -17.38 16.54 -11.73
CA LEU A 25 -17.01 17.59 -12.68
C LEU A 25 -16.82 17.03 -14.10
N ALA A 26 -16.16 15.86 -14.23
CA ALA A 26 -15.99 15.22 -15.53
C ALA A 26 -17.33 14.91 -16.18
N ASP A 27 -18.27 14.34 -15.44
CA ASP A 27 -19.61 14.03 -15.94
C ASP A 27 -20.42 15.29 -16.29
N THR A 28 -20.36 16.34 -15.44
CA THR A 28 -21.10 17.59 -15.64
C THR A 28 -20.59 18.39 -16.83
N LEU A 29 -19.27 18.39 -17.05
CA LEU A 29 -18.61 19.20 -18.09
C LEU A 29 -18.27 18.40 -19.36
N GLY A 30 -18.66 17.12 -19.45
CA GLY A 30 -18.33 16.26 -20.58
C GLY A 30 -16.81 16.00 -20.73
N LEU A 31 -16.06 16.01 -19.63
CA LEU A 31 -14.61 15.77 -19.64
C LEU A 31 -14.30 14.26 -19.53
N PRO A 32 -13.10 13.83 -19.94
CA PRO A 32 -12.67 12.45 -19.75
C PRO A 32 -12.70 12.07 -18.26
N ARG A 33 -13.33 10.94 -17.92
CA ARG A 33 -13.34 10.40 -16.57
C ARG A 33 -11.97 9.83 -16.22
N MET A 34 -11.57 9.95 -14.96
CA MET A 34 -10.43 9.20 -14.45
C MET A 34 -10.76 7.70 -14.41
N VAL A 35 -9.77 6.85 -14.69
CA VAL A 35 -9.90 5.39 -14.67
C VAL A 35 -9.17 4.74 -13.49
N ALA A 36 -8.28 5.48 -12.81
CA ALA A 36 -7.49 4.97 -11.70
C ALA A 36 -7.19 6.06 -10.67
N VAL A 37 -7.05 5.63 -9.40
CA VAL A 37 -6.48 6.44 -8.31
C VAL A 37 -5.27 5.67 -7.76
N GLN A 38 -4.12 6.34 -7.69
CA GLN A 38 -2.89 5.76 -7.16
C GLN A 38 -2.52 6.44 -5.84
N ASN A 39 -2.67 5.71 -4.73
CA ASN A 39 -2.32 6.17 -3.39
C ASN A 39 -1.39 5.18 -2.68
N GLU A 40 -0.65 5.65 -1.67
CA GLU A 40 0.06 4.73 -0.79
C GLU A 40 -0.93 3.87 -0.01
N TYR A 41 -0.79 2.56 -0.15
CA TYR A 41 -1.60 1.61 0.60
C TYR A 41 -0.84 0.30 0.83
N SER A 42 -0.82 -0.09 2.08
CA SER A 42 -0.19 -1.31 2.58
C SER A 42 -0.70 -1.59 3.98
N LEU A 43 -0.34 -2.73 4.55
CA LEU A 43 -0.57 -3.03 5.97
C LEU A 43 0.05 -1.99 6.94
N TRP A 44 0.97 -1.14 6.48
CA TRP A 44 1.56 -0.05 7.27
C TRP A 44 0.88 1.31 7.07
N THR A 45 0.19 1.50 5.96
CA THR A 45 -0.53 2.74 5.62
C THR A 45 -1.93 2.36 5.17
N ARG A 46 -2.88 2.32 6.12
CA ARG A 46 -4.24 1.80 5.92
C ARG A 46 -5.31 2.89 5.76
N ALA A 47 -4.93 4.17 5.71
CA ALA A 47 -5.86 5.28 5.55
C ALA A 47 -6.84 5.15 4.35
N PRO A 48 -6.48 4.57 3.18
CA PRO A 48 -7.42 4.36 2.09
C PRO A 48 -8.63 3.49 2.43
N GLU A 49 -8.56 2.66 3.48
CA GLU A 49 -9.70 1.86 3.98
C GLU A 49 -10.82 2.73 4.58
N LEU A 50 -10.54 3.99 4.90
CA LEU A 50 -11.52 4.96 5.41
C LEU A 50 -12.44 5.51 4.30
N GLY A 51 -12.72 4.69 3.28
CA GLY A 51 -13.71 4.94 2.25
C GLY A 51 -13.20 5.04 0.81
N LEU A 52 -11.90 5.28 0.58
CA LEU A 52 -11.38 5.48 -0.78
C LEU A 52 -11.45 4.19 -1.62
N ILE A 53 -11.07 3.05 -1.04
CA ILE A 53 -11.09 1.75 -1.74
C ILE A 53 -12.53 1.41 -2.14
N GLN A 54 -13.46 1.49 -1.19
CA GLN A 54 -14.88 1.21 -1.42
C GLN A 54 -15.48 2.17 -2.46
N ARG A 55 -15.07 3.44 -2.40
CA ARG A 55 -15.55 4.43 -3.38
C ARG A 55 -15.02 4.15 -4.78
N CYS A 56 -13.78 3.75 -4.93
CA CYS A 56 -13.22 3.34 -6.22
C CYS A 56 -14.02 2.15 -6.81
N ALA A 57 -14.33 1.14 -6.00
CA ALA A 57 -15.18 0.02 -6.43
C ALA A 57 -16.54 0.47 -6.96
N GLN A 58 -17.26 1.32 -6.18
CA GLN A 58 -18.57 1.84 -6.55
C GLN A 58 -18.58 2.65 -7.85
N LEU A 59 -17.48 3.34 -8.13
CA LEU A 59 -17.33 4.21 -9.29
C LEU A 59 -16.72 3.52 -10.50
N GLY A 60 -16.39 2.22 -10.41
CA GLY A 60 -15.72 1.48 -11.49
C GLY A 60 -14.30 1.99 -11.80
N VAL A 61 -13.60 2.52 -10.78
CA VAL A 61 -12.26 3.10 -10.87
C VAL A 61 -11.26 2.13 -10.26
N ALA A 62 -10.15 1.88 -10.93
CA ALA A 62 -9.06 1.07 -10.38
C ALA A 62 -8.38 1.82 -9.22
N PHE A 63 -8.08 1.09 -8.14
CA PHE A 63 -7.25 1.59 -7.06
C PHE A 63 -5.85 0.96 -7.16
N VAL A 64 -4.82 1.79 -7.23
CA VAL A 64 -3.43 1.37 -7.49
C VAL A 64 -2.56 1.65 -6.27
N PRO A 65 -2.41 0.68 -5.34
CA PRO A 65 -1.52 0.79 -4.19
C PRO A 65 -0.06 0.97 -4.60
N PHE A 66 0.55 2.12 -4.33
CA PHE A 66 2.00 2.23 -4.38
C PHE A 66 2.62 1.93 -3.01
N SER A 67 3.90 1.57 -3.00
CA SER A 67 4.63 1.08 -1.82
C SER A 67 3.89 -0.06 -1.07
N PRO A 68 3.36 -1.05 -1.77
CA PRO A 68 2.52 -2.10 -1.17
C PRO A 68 3.29 -2.98 -0.17
N LEU A 69 4.64 -3.03 -0.26
CA LEU A 69 5.52 -3.69 0.69
C LEU A 69 6.13 -2.73 1.73
N ALA A 70 5.52 -1.55 1.90
CA ALA A 70 5.82 -0.57 2.95
C ALA A 70 7.32 -0.27 3.08
N ARG A 71 7.95 0.15 1.98
CA ARG A 71 9.38 0.51 1.96
C ARG A 71 10.32 -0.64 2.35
N GLY A 72 9.85 -1.88 2.27
CA GLY A 72 10.62 -3.09 2.52
C GLY A 72 10.45 -3.70 3.91
N VAL A 73 9.58 -3.16 4.78
CA VAL A 73 9.32 -3.78 6.10
C VAL A 73 8.59 -5.12 5.99
N PHE A 74 7.82 -5.33 4.91
CA PHE A 74 7.25 -6.63 4.57
C PHE A 74 8.13 -7.44 3.61
N GLY A 75 9.38 -7.01 3.38
CA GLY A 75 10.35 -7.73 2.57
C GLY A 75 11.03 -8.88 3.31
N THR A 76 11.76 -9.70 2.56
CA THR A 76 12.63 -10.75 3.09
C THR A 76 14.04 -10.53 2.54
N PRO A 77 15.01 -10.11 3.37
CA PRO A 77 14.87 -9.75 4.79
C PRO A 77 14.03 -8.48 5.01
N MET A 78 13.47 -8.34 6.21
CA MET A 78 12.79 -7.12 6.66
C MET A 78 13.77 -5.93 6.63
N ALA A 79 13.30 -4.76 6.17
CA ALA A 79 14.10 -3.53 6.21
C ALA A 79 14.55 -3.20 7.64
N ASP A 80 15.82 -2.84 7.78
CA ASP A 80 16.43 -2.48 9.07
C ASP A 80 16.99 -1.04 8.97
N PRO A 81 16.46 -0.07 9.74
CA PRO A 81 16.94 1.31 9.72
C PRO A 81 18.43 1.46 10.04
N ALA A 82 19.02 0.54 10.82
CA ALA A 82 20.45 0.56 11.12
C ALA A 82 21.34 0.38 9.88
N ARG A 83 20.77 -0.08 8.77
CA ARG A 83 21.46 -0.31 7.49
C ARG A 83 21.18 0.77 6.45
N PHE A 84 20.38 1.78 6.77
CA PHE A 84 20.05 2.83 5.83
C PHE A 84 21.21 3.80 5.67
N ALA A 85 21.51 4.20 4.44
CA ALA A 85 22.43 5.30 4.17
C ALA A 85 21.83 6.62 4.70
N LYS A 86 22.68 7.56 5.11
CA LYS A 86 22.25 8.83 5.71
C LYS A 86 21.38 9.69 4.76
N ASP A 87 21.64 9.60 3.46
CA ASP A 87 20.94 10.30 2.38
C ASP A 87 19.79 9.48 1.78
N GLU A 88 19.56 8.27 2.31
CA GLU A 88 18.48 7.42 1.85
C GLU A 88 17.13 7.98 2.29
N PHE A 89 16.16 8.01 1.36
CA PHE A 89 14.79 8.50 1.62
C PHE A 89 14.16 7.90 2.89
N ARG A 90 14.37 6.60 3.14
CA ARG A 90 13.79 5.91 4.30
C ARG A 90 14.35 6.40 5.65
N SER A 91 15.60 6.92 5.66
CA SER A 91 16.23 7.43 6.89
C SER A 91 15.49 8.64 7.48
N ARG A 92 14.68 9.33 6.65
CA ARG A 92 13.91 10.52 7.04
C ARG A 92 12.46 10.21 7.41
N ILE A 93 11.99 8.99 7.17
CA ILE A 93 10.61 8.60 7.49
C ILE A 93 10.46 8.42 9.00
N PRO A 94 9.57 9.15 9.69
CA PRO A 94 9.42 9.11 11.15
C PRO A 94 9.18 7.71 11.72
N ARG A 95 8.51 6.82 10.97
CA ARG A 95 8.26 5.43 11.37
C ARG A 95 9.54 4.60 11.58
N PHE A 96 10.66 5.01 11.00
CA PHE A 96 11.96 4.37 11.16
C PHE A 96 12.85 5.04 12.21
N HIS A 97 12.43 6.17 12.77
CA HIS A 97 13.20 6.88 13.79
C HIS A 97 13.32 6.05 15.08
N PRO A 98 14.41 6.22 15.87
CA PRO A 98 14.68 5.41 17.04
C PRO A 98 13.55 5.37 18.07
N GLU A 99 12.78 6.43 18.21
CA GLU A 99 11.63 6.53 19.11
C GLU A 99 10.42 5.69 18.67
N ASN A 100 10.23 5.48 17.38
CA ASN A 100 9.07 4.79 16.81
C ASN A 100 9.39 3.34 16.37
N TRP A 101 10.60 3.12 15.89
CA TRP A 101 10.99 1.86 15.28
C TRP A 101 10.84 0.63 16.20
N PRO A 102 11.22 0.66 17.49
CA PRO A 102 11.08 -0.51 18.35
C PRO A 102 9.62 -1.01 18.44
N HIS A 103 8.65 -0.10 18.51
CA HIS A 103 7.23 -0.43 18.55
C HIS A 103 6.75 -1.05 17.22
N ASN A 104 7.15 -0.44 16.12
CA ASN A 104 6.83 -0.93 14.78
C ASN A 104 7.46 -2.30 14.53
N LYS A 105 8.74 -2.47 14.87
CA LYS A 105 9.49 -3.71 14.67
C LYS A 105 8.83 -4.90 15.38
N LEU A 106 8.36 -4.72 16.61
CA LEU A 106 7.71 -5.79 17.35
C LEU A 106 6.46 -6.32 16.63
N LYS A 107 5.62 -5.42 16.14
CA LYS A 107 4.42 -5.77 15.37
C LYS A 107 4.76 -6.42 14.03
N LEU A 108 5.76 -5.90 13.33
CA LEU A 108 6.24 -6.45 12.07
C LEU A 108 6.79 -7.86 12.24
N GLN A 109 7.57 -8.11 13.31
CA GLN A 109 8.09 -9.45 13.63
C GLN A 109 6.95 -10.45 13.88
N ALA A 110 5.89 -10.05 14.57
CA ALA A 110 4.73 -10.91 14.77
C ALA A 110 4.02 -11.25 13.44
N PHE A 111 3.89 -10.28 12.53
CA PHE A 111 3.34 -10.53 11.18
C PHE A 111 4.24 -11.46 10.36
N HIS A 112 5.57 -11.27 10.40
CA HIS A 112 6.52 -12.15 9.72
C HIS A 112 6.41 -13.59 10.24
N ALA A 113 6.37 -13.78 11.56
CA ALA A 113 6.20 -15.10 12.17
C ALA A 113 4.85 -15.75 11.77
N PHE A 114 3.79 -14.95 11.69
CA PHE A 114 2.50 -15.44 11.21
C PHE A 114 2.58 -15.90 9.75
N ALA A 115 3.16 -15.11 8.85
CA ALA A 115 3.34 -15.51 7.45
C ALA A 115 4.13 -16.84 7.34
N GLU A 116 5.22 -16.97 8.08
CA GLU A 116 6.03 -18.18 8.12
C GLU A 116 5.25 -19.39 8.65
N SER A 117 4.41 -19.21 9.67
CA SER A 117 3.55 -20.28 10.20
C SER A 117 2.51 -20.80 9.19
N ARG A 118 2.14 -19.94 8.22
CA ARG A 118 1.27 -20.30 7.10
C ARG A 118 2.05 -20.88 5.90
N GLY A 119 3.37 -21.05 6.02
CA GLY A 119 4.23 -21.50 4.93
C GLY A 119 4.38 -20.45 3.82
N LEU A 120 4.10 -19.18 4.12
CA LEU A 120 4.15 -18.06 3.17
C LEU A 120 5.34 -17.15 3.47
N THR A 121 5.83 -16.46 2.44
CA THR A 121 6.76 -15.36 2.66
C THR A 121 5.98 -14.12 3.12
N PRO A 122 6.52 -13.29 4.01
CA PRO A 122 5.88 -12.05 4.44
C PRO A 122 5.45 -11.13 3.29
N PRO A 123 6.27 -10.91 2.22
CA PRO A 123 5.84 -10.09 1.10
C PRO A 123 4.69 -10.72 0.30
N ALA A 124 4.64 -12.05 0.17
CA ALA A 124 3.53 -12.71 -0.52
C ALA A 124 2.22 -12.56 0.25
N LEU A 125 2.23 -12.76 1.58
CA LEU A 125 1.07 -12.55 2.43
C LEU A 125 0.59 -11.09 2.42
N ALA A 126 1.51 -10.13 2.49
CA ALA A 126 1.17 -8.71 2.45
C ALA A 126 0.52 -8.29 1.12
N LEU A 127 0.98 -8.85 -0.01
CA LEU A 127 0.39 -8.59 -1.32
C LEU A 127 -0.94 -9.33 -1.51
N ALA A 128 -1.05 -10.58 -1.05
CA ALA A 128 -2.31 -11.33 -1.06
C ALA A 128 -3.40 -10.57 -0.29
N TRP A 129 -3.06 -10.02 0.89
CA TRP A 129 -3.98 -9.20 1.66
C TRP A 129 -4.47 -7.95 0.90
N LEU A 130 -3.59 -7.29 0.13
CA LEU A 130 -4.00 -6.17 -0.71
C LEU A 130 -4.94 -6.60 -1.85
N LEU A 131 -4.64 -7.71 -2.51
CA LEU A 131 -5.46 -8.27 -3.59
C LEU A 131 -6.83 -8.73 -3.10
N ASP A 132 -6.92 -9.21 -1.87
CA ASP A 132 -8.17 -9.61 -1.20
C ASP A 132 -9.14 -8.44 -0.97
N ARG A 133 -8.69 -7.19 -1.07
CA ARG A 133 -9.55 -6.00 -0.95
C ARG A 133 -10.50 -5.81 -2.13
N GLY A 134 -10.31 -6.52 -3.24
CA GLY A 134 -11.20 -6.53 -4.40
C GLY A 134 -10.49 -6.49 -5.74
N ALA A 135 -11.16 -6.97 -6.79
CA ALA A 135 -10.60 -7.06 -8.14
C ALA A 135 -10.17 -5.71 -8.77
N HIS A 136 -10.62 -4.59 -8.20
CA HIS A 136 -10.24 -3.24 -8.62
C HIS A 136 -8.94 -2.76 -7.96
N VAL A 137 -8.35 -3.51 -7.03
CA VAL A 137 -7.12 -3.17 -6.31
C VAL A 137 -5.92 -3.81 -7.02
N LEU A 138 -5.05 -2.98 -7.57
CA LEU A 138 -3.93 -3.38 -8.42
C LEU A 138 -2.60 -2.90 -7.82
N PRO A 139 -2.01 -3.63 -6.85
CA PRO A 139 -0.76 -3.21 -6.21
C PRO A 139 0.41 -3.21 -7.18
N ILE A 140 1.31 -2.22 -7.03
CA ILE A 140 2.50 -2.05 -7.86
C ILE A 140 3.80 -2.24 -7.04
N PRO A 141 4.14 -3.49 -6.65
CA PRO A 141 5.36 -3.76 -5.92
C PRO A 141 6.60 -3.57 -6.79
N GLY A 142 7.60 -2.86 -6.25
CA GLY A 142 8.87 -2.64 -6.93
C GLY A 142 10.01 -3.44 -6.30
N THR A 143 10.92 -3.96 -7.14
CA THR A 143 12.16 -4.60 -6.68
C THR A 143 13.27 -4.47 -7.72
N ARG A 144 14.52 -4.61 -7.27
CA ARG A 144 15.72 -4.72 -8.11
C ARG A 144 16.33 -6.13 -8.06
N SER A 145 15.71 -7.05 -7.34
CA SER A 145 16.19 -8.43 -7.14
C SER A 145 15.21 -9.43 -7.70
N ALA A 146 15.70 -10.36 -8.51
CA ALA A 146 14.91 -11.47 -9.01
C ALA A 146 14.43 -12.40 -7.89
N ASP A 147 15.23 -12.57 -6.83
CA ASP A 147 14.84 -13.40 -5.69
C ASP A 147 13.71 -12.77 -4.90
N HIS A 148 13.74 -11.44 -4.70
CA HIS A 148 12.61 -10.74 -4.11
C HIS A 148 11.35 -10.88 -4.95
N LEU A 149 11.46 -10.79 -6.29
CA LEU A 149 10.30 -11.01 -7.18
C LEU A 149 9.72 -12.41 -7.00
N ARG A 150 10.58 -13.45 -7.01
CA ARG A 150 10.15 -14.85 -6.80
C ARG A 150 9.47 -15.05 -5.45
N ALA A 151 9.91 -14.33 -4.40
CA ALA A 151 9.36 -14.46 -3.06
C ALA A 151 7.88 -14.06 -2.95
N TRP A 152 7.37 -13.24 -3.87
CA TRP A 152 5.98 -12.77 -3.82
C TRP A 152 5.22 -12.86 -5.16
N ALA A 153 5.84 -13.39 -6.23
CA ALA A 153 5.19 -13.49 -7.54
C ALA A 153 3.90 -14.33 -7.51
N ARG A 154 3.80 -15.27 -6.58
CA ARG A 154 2.61 -16.13 -6.40
C ARG A 154 1.55 -15.53 -5.47
N ALA A 155 1.69 -14.29 -5.02
CA ALA A 155 0.69 -13.64 -4.17
C ALA A 155 -0.74 -13.68 -4.76
N PRO A 156 -0.96 -13.56 -6.08
CA PRO A 156 -2.30 -13.68 -6.66
C PRO A 156 -2.93 -15.07 -6.57
N GLU A 157 -2.15 -16.09 -6.23
CA GLU A 157 -2.62 -17.49 -6.10
C GLU A 157 -2.97 -17.85 -4.64
N ILE A 158 -2.78 -16.91 -3.72
CA ILE A 158 -3.02 -17.13 -2.28
C ILE A 158 -4.45 -16.69 -1.95
N ASP A 159 -5.26 -17.65 -1.56
CA ASP A 159 -6.58 -17.41 -1.00
C ASP A 159 -6.47 -17.28 0.52
N LEU A 160 -6.88 -16.14 1.06
CA LEU A 160 -6.93 -15.91 2.50
C LEU A 160 -8.25 -16.46 3.06
N ASP A 161 -8.17 -17.25 4.11
CA ASP A 161 -9.34 -17.63 4.88
C ASP A 161 -9.73 -16.56 5.93
N ASP A 162 -10.85 -16.73 6.63
CA ASP A 162 -11.31 -15.76 7.62
C ASP A 162 -10.34 -15.65 8.81
N HIS A 163 -9.69 -16.75 9.19
CA HIS A 163 -8.67 -16.76 10.22
C HIS A 163 -7.45 -15.89 9.81
N ASP A 164 -7.02 -16.00 8.56
CA ASP A 164 -5.93 -15.17 8.03
C ASP A 164 -6.28 -13.67 8.10
N ARG A 165 -7.49 -13.31 7.69
CA ARG A 165 -7.98 -11.91 7.71
C ARG A 165 -8.04 -11.38 9.13
N ASP A 166 -8.65 -12.13 10.03
CA ASP A 166 -8.82 -11.76 11.44
C ASP A 166 -7.46 -11.61 12.13
N GLU A 167 -6.53 -12.53 11.90
CA GLU A 167 -5.21 -12.50 12.53
C GLU A 167 -4.36 -11.34 11.97
N ILE A 168 -4.38 -11.07 10.67
CA ILE A 168 -3.70 -9.91 10.09
C ILE A 168 -4.26 -8.61 10.69
N ASP A 169 -5.58 -8.48 10.80
CA ASP A 169 -6.22 -7.29 11.36
C ASP A 169 -5.96 -7.14 12.87
N ARG A 170 -5.83 -8.24 13.61
CA ARG A 170 -5.44 -8.25 15.03
C ARG A 170 -3.99 -7.79 15.22
N LEU A 171 -3.08 -8.28 14.38
CA LEU A 171 -1.65 -7.96 14.43
C LEU A 171 -1.39 -6.51 14.01
N LEU A 172 -1.99 -6.07 12.91
CA LEU A 172 -1.73 -4.82 12.23
C LEU A 172 -3.02 -4.01 11.98
N PRO A 173 -3.80 -3.64 13.03
CA PRO A 173 -5.04 -2.89 12.86
C PRO A 173 -4.81 -1.53 12.20
N ILE A 174 -5.88 -0.88 11.72
CA ILE A 174 -5.78 0.49 11.19
C ILE A 174 -5.16 1.41 12.25
N GLY A 175 -4.15 2.18 11.86
CA GLY A 175 -3.48 3.13 12.75
C GLY A 175 -2.44 2.53 13.71
N TRP A 176 -2.07 1.26 13.56
CA TRP A 176 -1.09 0.61 14.44
C TRP A 176 0.34 1.17 14.36
N ALA A 177 0.71 1.77 13.23
CA ALA A 177 2.07 2.23 13.00
C ALA A 177 2.39 3.50 13.80
N TRP A 178 3.48 3.49 14.54
CA TRP A 178 4.01 4.62 15.28
C TRP A 178 4.82 5.53 14.36
N GLY A 179 4.61 6.84 14.47
CA GLY A 179 5.22 7.86 13.64
C GLY A 179 4.46 8.15 12.35
N ASP A 180 4.65 9.34 11.83
CA ASP A 180 4.02 9.78 10.60
C ASP A 180 4.58 9.08 9.36
N ARG A 181 3.78 9.06 8.30
CA ARG A 181 4.15 8.48 7.00
C ARG A 181 5.32 9.20 6.34
N TYR A 182 5.37 10.51 6.50
CA TYR A 182 6.41 11.39 5.97
C TYR A 182 6.82 12.43 7.02
N ASP A 183 8.02 12.99 6.89
CA ASP A 183 8.38 14.21 7.61
C ASP A 183 7.68 15.44 6.99
N ASP A 184 7.71 16.58 7.67
CA ASP A 184 7.05 17.81 7.21
C ASP A 184 7.53 18.26 5.81
N THR A 185 8.79 18.01 5.48
CA THR A 185 9.36 18.35 4.16
C THR A 185 8.84 17.42 3.07
N GLN A 186 8.73 16.13 3.38
CA GLN A 186 8.19 15.12 2.46
C GLN A 186 6.68 15.26 2.27
N ALA A 187 5.96 15.75 3.28
CA ALA A 187 4.51 15.95 3.22
C ALA A 187 4.12 17.20 2.41
N ALA A 188 5.04 18.16 2.25
CA ALA A 188 4.82 19.40 1.51
C ALA A 188 5.03 19.27 -0.01
N THR A 189 5.50 18.12 -0.49
CA THR A 189 5.73 17.84 -1.92
C THR A 189 4.67 16.89 -2.47
#